data_127fc35485b1f09368db404faf41c405
#
_entry.id   127fc35485b1f09368db404faf41c405
#
_cell.length_a   1.000
_cell.length_b   1.000
_cell.length_c   1.000
_cell.angle_alpha   90.00
_cell.angle_beta   90.00
_cell.angle_gamma   90.00
#
_symmetry.space_group_name_H-M   'P 1'
#
loop_
_entity.id
_entity.type
_entity.pdbx_description
1 polymer ?
#
loop_
_entity_poly.entity_id
_entity_poly.type
_entity_poly.pdbx_seq_one_letter_code
_entity_poly.pdbx_strand_id
1 'polypeptide(L)'
;MPACAANPSVNLEALKSEIRSALINQKSFACPIAMRVAWHSGGTYDKTDGSGGTNGATMRFEPEISDDANAGLHIVRDMLHLVQKKFPQVSMADLWAFAGCVAIEFMGGPMPPFKFGRTDDADGKNCPPNGRLPDASQGADHLREVFYRMGFNDQEIVALSGGHTVGRCHAVRSGYDGAWTTNPLGFDNQYFKNLLEIEWKPKEWEGEFQYTDPTDKLVMLPTDIALIEDPEFRKHVERYAADQQVFFDEFASAYGKLMVLGCPGECDPASEEAESSPKDLASAEFRDSAMHGSVGIMKRLADEADVHEVEANSGRNALHKAAFWGHIDAVRYLTDDLKLDVNAQDDMGDTALHDAARFGHTEVAQALVDAGTDLSLRNAAGHTPAELADEYGKEPIVKMLQTAG
;
A
#
# COMPACT_ATOMS: atom_id res chain seq x y z
N MET A 1 36.80 0.93 2.27
CA MET A 1 35.35 0.70 2.09
C MET A 1 35.08 0.93 0.61
N PRO A 2 34.47 0.00 -0.13
CA PRO A 2 34.11 0.29 -1.50
C PRO A 2 32.98 1.30 -1.49
N ALA A 3 33.14 2.40 -2.23
CA ALA A 3 32.12 3.40 -2.46
C ALA A 3 30.88 2.73 -3.08
N CYS A 4 29.69 2.96 -2.53
CA CYS A 4 28.43 2.63 -3.17
C CYS A 4 28.40 3.30 -4.53
N ALA A 5 28.43 2.50 -5.60
CA ALA A 5 28.26 3.00 -6.94
C ALA A 5 26.84 3.55 -7.08
N ALA A 6 26.70 4.77 -7.57
CA ALA A 6 25.43 5.32 -8.02
C ALA A 6 24.74 4.27 -8.91
N ASN A 7 23.51 3.93 -8.59
CA ASN A 7 22.75 2.86 -9.23
C ASN A 7 22.70 3.13 -10.75
N PRO A 8 23.18 2.23 -11.63
CA PRO A 8 23.03 2.42 -13.06
C PRO A 8 21.54 2.47 -13.36
N SER A 9 21.11 3.43 -14.15
CA SER A 9 19.76 3.82 -14.52
C SER A 9 18.75 2.67 -14.51
N VAL A 10 18.15 2.39 -13.35
CA VAL A 10 16.99 1.52 -13.26
C VAL A 10 15.82 2.30 -13.83
N ASN A 11 15.14 1.75 -14.82
CA ASN A 11 13.86 2.30 -15.21
C ASN A 11 12.88 2.04 -14.06
N LEU A 12 12.68 3.05 -13.21
CA LEU A 12 11.83 2.94 -12.00
C LEU A 12 10.39 2.61 -12.36
N GLU A 13 9.93 3.08 -13.50
CA GLU A 13 8.58 2.85 -14.01
C GLU A 13 8.37 1.38 -14.36
N ALA A 14 9.30 0.81 -15.10
CA ALA A 14 9.28 -0.61 -15.40
C ALA A 14 9.40 -1.46 -14.12
N LEU A 15 10.17 -1.01 -13.14
CA LEU A 15 10.30 -1.70 -11.86
C LEU A 15 8.98 -1.64 -11.06
N LYS A 16 8.34 -0.45 -10.94
CA LYS A 16 7.03 -0.30 -10.31
C LYS A 16 5.97 -1.17 -10.98
N SER A 17 5.91 -1.15 -12.31
CA SER A 17 4.97 -1.96 -13.10
C SER A 17 5.16 -3.46 -12.84
N GLU A 18 6.41 -3.93 -12.80
CA GLU A 18 6.71 -5.34 -12.54
C GLU A 18 6.38 -5.75 -11.11
N ILE A 19 6.66 -4.88 -10.12
CA ILE A 19 6.25 -5.09 -8.71
C ILE A 19 4.72 -5.21 -8.63
N ARG A 20 3.96 -4.30 -9.24
CA ARG A 20 2.49 -4.36 -9.26
C ARG A 20 1.99 -5.65 -9.87
N SER A 21 2.51 -6.03 -11.03
CA SER A 21 2.15 -7.28 -11.72
C SER A 21 2.45 -8.53 -10.89
N ALA A 22 3.53 -8.51 -10.12
CA ALA A 22 3.87 -9.61 -9.21
C ALA A 22 2.93 -9.69 -8.01
N LEU A 23 2.62 -8.54 -7.39
CA LEU A 23 1.80 -8.48 -6.18
C LEU A 23 0.31 -8.68 -6.46
N ILE A 24 -0.16 -8.35 -7.67
CA ILE A 24 -1.57 -8.40 -8.06
C ILE A 24 -1.70 -9.32 -9.26
N ASN A 25 -2.29 -10.46 -9.02
CA ASN A 25 -2.54 -11.46 -10.04
C ASN A 25 -3.86 -12.17 -9.75
N GLN A 26 -4.29 -13.04 -10.65
CA GLN A 26 -5.56 -13.79 -10.57
C GLN A 26 -5.82 -14.48 -9.22
N LYS A 27 -4.77 -14.79 -8.47
CA LYS A 27 -4.86 -15.60 -7.25
C LYS A 27 -4.64 -14.80 -5.97
N SER A 28 -4.08 -13.60 -6.08
CA SER A 28 -3.71 -12.83 -4.89
C SER A 28 -3.65 -11.33 -5.13
N PHE A 29 -4.02 -10.59 -4.09
CA PHE A 29 -3.73 -9.19 -3.91
C PHE A 29 -2.79 -9.09 -2.69
N ALA A 30 -1.49 -9.06 -2.96
CA ALA A 30 -0.46 -9.23 -1.94
C ALA A 30 0.15 -7.91 -1.43
N CYS A 31 -0.41 -6.76 -1.83
CA CYS A 31 0.08 -5.43 -1.43
C CYS A 31 0.17 -5.25 0.11
N PRO A 32 -0.82 -5.65 0.93
CA PRO A 32 -0.67 -5.55 2.38
C PRO A 32 0.49 -6.39 2.94
N ILE A 33 0.78 -7.54 2.31
CA ILE A 33 1.91 -8.38 2.73
C ILE A 33 3.24 -7.73 2.31
N ALA A 34 3.30 -7.04 1.15
CA ALA A 34 4.50 -6.31 0.71
C ALA A 34 4.84 -5.16 1.67
N MET A 35 3.82 -4.38 2.08
CA MET A 35 3.98 -3.36 3.11
C MET A 35 4.52 -3.98 4.42
N ARG A 36 4.01 -5.15 4.81
CA ARG A 36 4.45 -5.86 6.01
C ARG A 36 5.88 -6.40 5.89
N VAL A 37 6.33 -6.88 4.71
CA VAL A 37 7.73 -7.30 4.49
C VAL A 37 8.69 -6.14 4.73
N ALA A 38 8.40 -4.96 4.18
CA ALA A 38 9.22 -3.78 4.39
C ALA A 38 9.21 -3.31 5.84
N TRP A 39 8.03 -3.30 6.49
CA TRP A 39 7.88 -3.00 7.92
C TRP A 39 8.68 -3.96 8.80
N HIS A 40 8.58 -5.26 8.60
CA HIS A 40 9.30 -6.26 9.43
C HIS A 40 10.81 -6.16 9.25
N SER A 41 11.29 -5.79 8.06
CA SER A 41 12.72 -5.49 7.86
C SER A 41 13.14 -4.28 8.71
N GLY A 42 12.47 -3.13 8.55
CA GLY A 42 12.79 -1.91 9.27
C GLY A 42 12.59 -2.01 10.78
N GLY A 43 11.54 -2.73 11.21
CA GLY A 43 11.12 -2.88 12.60
C GLY A 43 12.12 -3.60 13.50
N THR A 44 13.11 -4.26 12.93
CA THR A 44 14.19 -4.91 13.68
C THR A 44 15.30 -3.98 14.12
N TYR A 45 15.35 -2.73 13.63
CA TYR A 45 16.43 -1.79 13.87
C TYR A 45 16.57 -1.40 15.34
N ASP A 46 17.82 -1.33 15.81
CA ASP A 46 18.18 -0.80 17.11
C ASP A 46 19.15 0.38 16.95
N LYS A 47 18.70 1.58 17.37
CA LYS A 47 19.49 2.81 17.26
C LYS A 47 20.71 2.84 18.16
N THR A 48 20.80 1.95 19.15
CA THR A 48 21.89 1.95 20.14
C THR A 48 23.16 1.28 19.59
N ASP A 49 22.99 0.26 18.76
CA ASP A 49 24.12 -0.49 18.17
C ASP A 49 24.10 -0.48 16.62
N GLY A 50 23.03 0.08 16.02
CA GLY A 50 22.87 0.15 14.56
C GLY A 50 22.54 -1.19 13.90
N SER A 51 22.19 -2.22 14.66
CA SER A 51 21.88 -3.55 14.13
C SER A 51 20.44 -3.66 13.64
N GLY A 52 20.19 -4.55 12.68
CA GLY A 52 18.89 -4.73 12.03
C GLY A 52 18.56 -3.61 11.03
N GLY A 53 17.28 -3.46 10.69
CA GLY A 53 16.83 -2.46 9.74
C GLY A 53 16.65 -3.00 8.32
N THR A 54 16.43 -2.10 7.37
CA THR A 54 16.05 -2.46 5.99
C THR A 54 17.20 -2.90 5.11
N ASN A 55 18.47 -2.73 5.55
CA ASN A 55 19.63 -3.17 4.79
C ASN A 55 19.86 -4.68 4.94
N GLY A 56 20.60 -5.30 4.02
CA GLY A 56 21.04 -6.69 4.09
C GLY A 56 20.03 -7.73 3.59
N ALA A 57 18.73 -7.41 3.54
CA ALA A 57 17.65 -8.37 3.27
C ALA A 57 17.80 -9.65 4.12
N THR A 58 18.09 -9.47 5.41
CA THR A 58 18.50 -10.53 6.34
C THR A 58 17.43 -11.58 6.61
N MET A 59 16.14 -11.23 6.41
CA MET A 59 15.00 -12.16 6.51
C MET A 59 15.09 -13.36 5.55
N ARG A 60 16.12 -13.44 4.70
CA ARG A 60 16.44 -14.61 3.87
C ARG A 60 17.18 -15.71 4.65
N PHE A 61 17.68 -15.39 5.84
CA PHE A 61 18.58 -16.25 6.62
C PHE A 61 18.03 -16.54 8.01
N GLU A 62 18.54 -17.60 8.64
CA GLU A 62 18.27 -17.86 10.05
C GLU A 62 18.99 -16.84 10.95
N PRO A 63 18.35 -16.41 12.07
CA PRO A 63 17.09 -16.94 12.62
C PRO A 63 15.81 -16.25 12.09
N GLU A 64 15.88 -15.15 11.34
CA GLU A 64 14.71 -14.35 10.92
C GLU A 64 13.78 -15.12 9.97
N ILE A 65 14.31 -15.98 9.09
CA ILE A 65 13.49 -16.69 8.10
C ILE A 65 12.47 -17.63 8.76
N SER A 66 12.82 -18.17 9.93
CA SER A 66 11.96 -19.07 10.71
C SER A 66 11.27 -18.40 11.90
N ASP A 67 11.43 -17.08 12.08
CA ASP A 67 10.72 -16.33 13.11
C ASP A 67 9.21 -16.35 12.86
N ASP A 68 8.42 -16.77 13.88
CA ASP A 68 6.96 -16.82 13.82
C ASP A 68 6.35 -15.42 13.51
N ALA A 69 7.00 -14.35 13.95
CA ALA A 69 6.59 -12.99 13.59
C ALA A 69 6.59 -12.74 12.07
N ASN A 70 7.44 -13.46 11.32
CA ASN A 70 7.57 -13.39 9.87
C ASN A 70 6.67 -14.39 9.11
N ALA A 71 5.76 -15.09 9.82
CA ALA A 71 4.86 -16.06 9.21
C ALA A 71 4.05 -15.43 8.05
N GLY A 72 4.06 -16.11 6.89
CA GLY A 72 3.36 -15.70 5.67
C GLY A 72 4.09 -14.67 4.80
N LEU A 73 5.20 -14.07 5.26
CA LEU A 73 5.96 -13.08 4.48
C LEU A 73 6.72 -13.71 3.31
N HIS A 74 7.03 -15.01 3.36
CA HIS A 74 7.64 -15.74 2.25
C HIS A 74 6.84 -15.60 0.95
N ILE A 75 5.51 -15.46 1.01
CA ILE A 75 4.64 -15.31 -0.16
C ILE A 75 5.12 -14.14 -1.03
N VAL A 76 5.33 -12.97 -0.44
CA VAL A 76 5.79 -11.79 -1.19
C VAL A 76 7.28 -11.85 -1.46
N ARG A 77 8.10 -12.36 -0.54
CA ARG A 77 9.54 -12.53 -0.79
C ARG A 77 9.79 -13.40 -2.02
N ASP A 78 9.02 -14.47 -2.21
CA ASP A 78 9.13 -15.36 -3.39
C ASP A 78 8.67 -14.65 -4.67
N MET A 79 7.58 -13.87 -4.62
CA MET A 79 7.12 -13.05 -5.75
C MET A 79 8.19 -12.03 -6.16
N LEU A 80 8.73 -11.28 -5.20
CA LEU A 80 9.75 -10.26 -5.45
C LEU A 80 11.08 -10.86 -5.90
N HIS A 81 11.40 -12.11 -5.54
CA HIS A 81 12.56 -12.79 -6.10
C HIS A 81 12.45 -12.98 -7.62
N LEU A 82 11.24 -13.17 -8.15
CA LEU A 82 11.04 -13.23 -9.60
C LEU A 82 11.20 -11.86 -10.26
N VAL A 83 10.79 -10.78 -9.60
CA VAL A 83 11.03 -9.40 -10.04
C VAL A 83 12.53 -9.11 -10.05
N GLN A 84 13.25 -9.47 -8.99
CA GLN A 84 14.70 -9.24 -8.88
C GLN A 84 15.49 -9.93 -10.00
N LYS A 85 15.03 -11.09 -10.50
CA LYS A 85 15.67 -11.74 -11.67
C LYS A 85 15.57 -10.92 -12.95
N LYS A 86 14.53 -10.09 -13.11
CA LYS A 86 14.37 -9.18 -14.24
C LYS A 86 15.14 -7.87 -14.03
N PHE A 87 15.40 -7.49 -12.78
CA PHE A 87 16.13 -6.28 -12.37
C PHE A 87 17.33 -6.64 -11.49
N PRO A 88 18.34 -7.37 -12.03
CA PRO A 88 19.45 -7.90 -11.23
C PRO A 88 20.37 -6.81 -10.66
N GLN A 89 20.25 -5.56 -11.12
CA GLN A 89 20.96 -4.40 -10.61
C GLN A 89 20.32 -3.81 -9.34
N VAL A 90 19.11 -4.27 -8.95
CA VAL A 90 18.42 -3.85 -7.72
C VAL A 90 18.69 -4.89 -6.64
N SER A 91 19.16 -4.46 -5.47
CA SER A 91 19.33 -5.36 -4.33
C SER A 91 17.97 -5.88 -3.84
N MET A 92 17.94 -7.06 -3.23
CA MET A 92 16.73 -7.58 -2.63
C MET A 92 16.25 -6.68 -1.48
N ALA A 93 17.17 -6.08 -0.73
CA ALA A 93 16.89 -5.13 0.33
C ALA A 93 16.17 -3.88 -0.20
N ASP A 94 16.67 -3.28 -1.30
CA ASP A 94 15.99 -2.17 -1.96
C ASP A 94 14.63 -2.59 -2.52
N LEU A 95 14.57 -3.77 -3.14
CA LEU A 95 13.33 -4.25 -3.74
C LEU A 95 12.22 -4.47 -2.70
N TRP A 96 12.53 -5.04 -1.53
CA TRP A 96 11.54 -5.23 -0.46
C TRP A 96 11.03 -3.90 0.09
N ALA A 97 11.94 -2.98 0.39
CA ALA A 97 11.60 -1.67 0.90
C ALA A 97 10.79 -0.85 -0.12
N PHE A 98 11.20 -0.85 -1.39
CA PHE A 98 10.51 -0.15 -2.47
C PHE A 98 9.14 -0.78 -2.78
N ALA A 99 9.02 -2.11 -2.77
CA ALA A 99 7.74 -2.78 -2.96
C ALA A 99 6.72 -2.44 -1.87
N GLY A 100 7.16 -2.19 -0.63
CA GLY A 100 6.31 -1.66 0.44
C GLY A 100 5.76 -0.28 0.12
N CYS A 101 6.59 0.64 -0.38
CA CYS A 101 6.16 1.98 -0.80
C CYS A 101 5.20 1.92 -2.00
N VAL A 102 5.54 1.15 -3.03
CA VAL A 102 4.68 0.93 -4.22
C VAL A 102 3.33 0.31 -3.83
N ALA A 103 3.32 -0.61 -2.86
CA ALA A 103 2.08 -1.22 -2.39
C ALA A 103 1.17 -0.22 -1.67
N ILE A 104 1.72 0.69 -0.85
CA ILE A 104 0.97 1.76 -0.17
C ILE A 104 0.34 2.68 -1.21
N GLU A 105 1.13 3.20 -2.16
CA GLU A 105 0.66 4.04 -3.26
C GLU A 105 -0.44 3.34 -4.06
N PHE A 106 -0.23 2.08 -4.41
CA PHE A 106 -1.19 1.31 -5.19
C PHE A 106 -2.51 1.06 -4.45
N MET A 107 -2.50 0.93 -3.12
CA MET A 107 -3.71 0.79 -2.31
C MET A 107 -4.42 2.12 -2.01
N GLY A 108 -3.95 3.23 -2.57
CA GLY A 108 -4.57 4.53 -2.40
C GLY A 108 -3.95 5.39 -1.30
N GLY A 109 -2.87 4.95 -0.70
CA GLY A 109 -2.10 5.72 0.28
C GLY A 109 -1.10 6.67 -0.35
N PRO A 110 -0.42 7.47 0.46
CA PRO A 110 0.64 8.37 -0.01
C PRO A 110 1.88 7.56 -0.42
N MET A 111 2.60 8.01 -1.45
CA MET A 111 3.92 7.44 -1.77
C MET A 111 4.94 7.90 -0.72
N PRO A 112 5.51 7.00 0.11
CA PRO A 112 6.53 7.40 1.06
C PRO A 112 7.83 7.84 0.36
N PRO A 113 8.58 8.82 0.91
CA PRO A 113 9.90 9.17 0.41
C PRO A 113 10.80 7.95 0.36
N PHE A 114 11.49 7.73 -0.77
CA PHE A 114 12.30 6.54 -0.96
C PHE A 114 13.60 6.84 -1.73
N LYS A 115 14.70 6.27 -1.27
CA LYS A 115 15.97 6.21 -2.02
C LYS A 115 16.50 4.79 -2.05
N PHE A 116 17.12 4.45 -3.19
CA PHE A 116 17.87 3.23 -3.38
C PHE A 116 19.27 3.36 -2.78
N GLY A 117 19.94 2.23 -2.54
CA GLY A 117 21.32 2.22 -2.04
C GLY A 117 21.59 1.13 -0.99
N ARG A 118 20.55 0.33 -0.66
CA ARG A 118 20.71 -0.83 0.22
C ARG A 118 21.48 -1.92 -0.49
N THR A 119 22.18 -2.72 0.29
CA THR A 119 22.96 -3.87 -0.19
C THR A 119 22.43 -5.15 0.42
N ASP A 120 22.66 -6.27 -0.26
CA ASP A 120 22.27 -7.58 0.24
C ASP A 120 23.42 -8.24 1.00
N ASP A 121 23.12 -8.81 2.16
CA ASP A 121 24.07 -9.65 2.89
C ASP A 121 24.28 -10.98 2.18
N ALA A 122 25.49 -11.48 2.27
CA ALA A 122 25.87 -12.77 1.69
C ALA A 122 25.48 -13.95 2.57
N ASP A 123 25.34 -13.72 3.88
CA ASP A 123 25.01 -14.74 4.89
C ASP A 123 24.23 -14.11 6.06
N GLY A 124 23.80 -14.96 7.02
CA GLY A 124 22.98 -14.55 8.16
C GLY A 124 23.73 -13.92 9.34
N LYS A 125 24.98 -13.50 9.19
CA LYS A 125 25.76 -12.97 10.33
C LYS A 125 25.22 -11.66 10.88
N ASN A 126 24.54 -10.87 10.06
CA ASN A 126 23.96 -9.59 10.45
C ASN A 126 22.46 -9.70 10.78
N CYS A 127 21.90 -10.92 10.81
CA CYS A 127 20.53 -11.09 11.25
C CYS A 127 20.37 -10.56 12.68
N PRO A 128 19.38 -9.69 12.93
CA PRO A 128 19.04 -9.27 14.29
C PRO A 128 18.49 -10.47 15.10
N PRO A 129 18.56 -10.41 16.41
CA PRO A 129 17.88 -11.41 17.25
C PRO A 129 16.35 -11.31 17.06
N ASN A 130 15.67 -12.46 17.16
CA ASN A 130 14.21 -12.54 17.18
C ASN A 130 13.61 -11.77 18.36
N GLY A 131 12.32 -11.41 18.29
CA GLY A 131 11.59 -10.75 19.36
C GLY A 131 11.73 -9.20 19.37
N ARG A 132 12.26 -8.60 18.29
CA ARG A 132 12.33 -7.13 18.15
C ARG A 132 11.06 -6.49 17.61
N LEU A 133 10.16 -7.26 17.02
CA LEU A 133 8.88 -6.77 16.49
C LEU A 133 7.83 -6.68 17.61
N PRO A 134 6.81 -5.82 17.47
CA PRO A 134 5.79 -5.66 18.50
C PRO A 134 5.00 -6.95 18.73
N ASP A 135 4.75 -7.26 20.00
CA ASP A 135 3.81 -8.28 20.45
C ASP A 135 2.40 -7.65 20.52
N ALA A 136 1.51 -8.12 19.68
CA ALA A 136 0.16 -7.57 19.53
C ALA A 136 -0.74 -7.79 20.77
N SER A 137 -0.36 -8.68 21.69
CA SER A 137 -1.09 -8.92 22.94
C SER A 137 -0.83 -7.87 24.03
N GLN A 138 0.09 -6.93 23.79
CA GLN A 138 0.57 -5.98 24.79
C GLN A 138 -0.05 -4.58 24.62
N GLY A 139 0.38 -3.62 25.47
CA GLY A 139 -0.18 -2.28 25.54
C GLY A 139 0.77 -1.17 25.10
N ALA A 140 0.43 0.08 25.49
CA ALA A 140 1.12 1.30 25.09
C ALA A 140 2.61 1.33 25.49
N ASP A 141 2.96 0.85 26.69
CA ASP A 141 4.35 0.85 27.16
C ASP A 141 5.22 -0.04 26.28
N HIS A 142 4.72 -1.20 25.86
CA HIS A 142 5.42 -2.09 24.95
C HIS A 142 5.59 -1.46 23.55
N LEU A 143 4.57 -0.80 23.02
CA LEU A 143 4.70 -0.05 21.77
C LEU A 143 5.81 1.00 21.88
N ARG A 144 5.86 1.77 22.97
CA ARG A 144 6.94 2.75 23.20
C ARG A 144 8.31 2.07 23.29
N GLU A 145 8.42 0.97 24.03
CA GLU A 145 9.68 0.21 24.12
C GLU A 145 10.21 -0.18 22.74
N VAL A 146 9.37 -0.79 21.92
CA VAL A 146 9.75 -1.25 20.57
C VAL A 146 10.08 -0.09 19.65
N PHE A 147 9.21 0.90 19.55
CA PHE A 147 9.37 2.00 18.59
C PHE A 147 10.42 3.03 19.03
N TYR A 148 10.58 3.30 20.32
CA TYR A 148 11.63 4.18 20.84
C TYR A 148 13.03 3.58 20.66
N ARG A 149 13.15 2.25 20.70
CA ARG A 149 14.39 1.54 20.33
C ARG A 149 14.79 1.85 18.88
N MET A 150 13.82 1.93 17.97
CA MET A 150 14.04 2.32 16.58
C MET A 150 14.28 3.83 16.38
N GLY A 151 13.92 4.67 17.37
CA GLY A 151 14.05 6.13 17.31
C GLY A 151 12.77 6.87 16.88
N PHE A 152 11.62 6.22 16.91
CA PHE A 152 10.31 6.86 16.69
C PHE A 152 9.78 7.52 17.96
N ASN A 153 8.83 8.44 17.81
CA ASN A 153 8.07 9.08 18.86
C ASN A 153 6.60 8.63 18.88
N ASP A 154 5.79 9.11 19.84
CA ASP A 154 4.38 8.72 20.00
C ASP A 154 3.54 9.03 18.76
N GLN A 155 3.73 10.17 18.12
CA GLN A 155 3.02 10.53 16.90
C GLN A 155 3.34 9.57 15.76
N GLU A 156 4.61 9.24 15.57
CA GLU A 156 5.05 8.30 14.53
C GLU A 156 4.57 6.86 14.80
N ILE A 157 4.47 6.43 16.07
CA ILE A 157 3.88 5.15 16.49
C ILE A 157 2.43 5.07 16.01
N VAL A 158 1.62 6.07 16.31
CA VAL A 158 0.20 6.08 15.93
C VAL A 158 0.06 6.16 14.42
N ALA A 159 0.86 6.99 13.73
CA ALA A 159 0.86 7.07 12.28
C ALA A 159 1.14 5.70 11.63
N LEU A 160 2.22 5.01 12.04
CA LEU A 160 2.59 3.70 11.50
C LEU A 160 1.56 2.61 11.84
N SER A 161 0.91 2.67 13.01
CA SER A 161 -0.19 1.77 13.35
C SER A 161 -1.37 1.90 12.40
N GLY A 162 -1.56 3.07 11.76
CA GLY A 162 -2.54 3.30 10.70
C GLY A 162 -2.38 2.39 9.48
N GLY A 163 -1.23 1.74 9.32
CA GLY A 163 -1.04 0.67 8.34
C GLY A 163 -2.02 -0.50 8.48
N HIS A 164 -2.63 -0.67 9.66
CA HIS A 164 -3.71 -1.64 9.89
C HIS A 164 -5.01 -1.28 9.16
N THR A 165 -5.11 -0.13 8.49
CA THR A 165 -6.25 0.14 7.59
C THR A 165 -6.35 -0.88 6.46
N VAL A 166 -5.23 -1.52 6.08
CA VAL A 166 -5.17 -2.53 5.03
C VAL A 166 -4.80 -3.93 5.55
N GLY A 167 -5.22 -4.94 4.79
CA GLY A 167 -4.94 -6.34 5.09
C GLY A 167 -5.88 -6.94 6.13
N ARG A 168 -5.52 -8.14 6.55
CA ARG A 168 -6.23 -8.90 7.58
C ARG A 168 -5.32 -9.89 8.30
N CYS A 169 -5.69 -10.21 9.52
CA CYS A 169 -5.12 -11.32 10.27
C CYS A 169 -5.63 -12.67 9.76
N HIS A 170 -4.79 -13.69 9.90
CA HIS A 170 -5.14 -15.09 9.64
C HIS A 170 -4.66 -15.94 10.82
N ALA A 171 -5.57 -16.68 11.46
CA ALA A 171 -5.28 -17.45 12.66
C ALA A 171 -4.07 -18.38 12.51
N VAL A 172 -3.92 -19.02 11.35
CA VAL A 172 -2.81 -19.93 11.04
C VAL A 172 -1.44 -19.24 10.87
N ARG A 173 -1.39 -17.90 10.88
CA ARG A 173 -0.14 -17.13 10.71
C ARG A 173 0.20 -16.28 11.93
N SER A 174 -0.79 -15.58 12.47
CA SER A 174 -0.59 -14.63 13.57
C SER A 174 -1.31 -15.01 14.86
N GLY A 175 -2.11 -16.07 14.87
CA GLY A 175 -2.98 -16.39 16.00
C GLY A 175 -4.28 -15.57 16.05
N TYR A 176 -4.36 -14.47 15.32
CA TYR A 176 -5.52 -13.56 15.21
C TYR A 176 -6.29 -13.79 13.91
N ASP A 177 -7.57 -13.43 13.86
CA ASP A 177 -8.37 -13.51 12.63
C ASP A 177 -9.32 -12.32 12.45
N GLY A 178 -9.35 -11.75 11.25
CA GLY A 178 -10.22 -10.66 10.85
C GLY A 178 -9.50 -9.54 10.12
N ALA A 179 -10.28 -8.62 9.53
CA ALA A 179 -9.81 -7.38 8.95
C ALA A 179 -10.11 -6.21 9.91
N TRP A 180 -9.29 -5.16 9.90
CA TRP A 180 -9.53 -3.97 10.73
C TRP A 180 -10.57 -3.02 10.13
N THR A 181 -10.76 -3.11 8.80
CA THR A 181 -11.69 -2.24 8.06
C THR A 181 -12.54 -3.06 7.11
N THR A 182 -13.64 -2.47 6.66
CA THR A 182 -14.53 -3.09 5.67
C THR A 182 -13.94 -3.09 4.26
N ASN A 183 -12.93 -2.25 4.00
CA ASN A 183 -12.17 -2.24 2.76
C ASN A 183 -10.67 -2.54 3.04
N PRO A 184 -10.28 -3.81 3.27
CA PRO A 184 -8.92 -4.16 3.65
C PRO A 184 -7.90 -4.04 2.51
N LEU A 185 -8.29 -3.57 1.34
CA LEU A 185 -7.42 -3.35 0.20
C LEU A 185 -7.26 -1.84 -0.13
N GLY A 186 -7.99 -0.96 0.54
CA GLY A 186 -7.91 0.49 0.38
C GLY A 186 -7.18 1.14 1.54
N PHE A 187 -6.14 1.93 1.24
CA PHE A 187 -5.39 2.68 2.24
C PHE A 187 -6.06 4.03 2.50
N ASP A 188 -6.69 4.18 3.66
CA ASP A 188 -7.44 5.37 4.08
C ASP A 188 -7.37 5.55 5.60
N ASN A 189 -8.10 6.52 6.16
CA ASN A 189 -8.14 6.73 7.60
C ASN A 189 -9.27 5.98 8.33
N GLN A 190 -9.89 4.99 7.68
CA GLN A 190 -11.03 4.27 8.26
C GLN A 190 -10.67 3.49 9.54
N TYR A 191 -9.43 3.01 9.63
CA TYR A 191 -8.92 2.36 10.83
C TYR A 191 -9.07 3.25 12.08
N PHE A 192 -8.68 4.53 12.01
CA PHE A 192 -8.78 5.47 13.12
C PHE A 192 -10.25 5.84 13.44
N LYS A 193 -11.10 5.97 12.41
CA LYS A 193 -12.54 6.17 12.62
C LYS A 193 -13.15 4.98 13.34
N ASN A 194 -12.84 3.77 12.90
CA ASN A 194 -13.33 2.54 13.53
C ASN A 194 -12.90 2.45 15.00
N LEU A 195 -11.65 2.81 15.33
CA LEU A 195 -11.16 2.83 16.71
C LEU A 195 -12.02 3.71 17.63
N LEU A 196 -12.49 4.87 17.14
CA LEU A 196 -13.24 5.85 17.93
C LEU A 196 -14.76 5.62 17.91
N GLU A 197 -15.31 5.11 16.81
CA GLU A 197 -16.76 5.09 16.55
C GLU A 197 -17.40 3.73 16.87
N ILE A 198 -16.62 2.64 16.87
CA ILE A 198 -17.13 1.29 17.12
C ILE A 198 -16.94 0.91 18.58
N GLU A 199 -17.97 0.29 19.18
CA GLU A 199 -17.87 -0.33 20.50
C GLU A 199 -17.16 -1.69 20.38
N TRP A 200 -15.88 -1.72 20.72
CA TRP A 200 -15.08 -2.94 20.67
C TRP A 200 -15.32 -3.82 21.88
N LYS A 201 -15.51 -5.15 21.65
CA LYS A 201 -15.75 -6.15 22.69
C LYS A 201 -14.77 -7.30 22.58
N PRO A 202 -14.36 -7.91 23.70
CA PRO A 202 -13.60 -9.16 23.67
C PRO A 202 -14.31 -10.19 22.79
N LYS A 203 -13.57 -10.83 21.89
CA LYS A 203 -14.08 -11.92 21.06
C LYS A 203 -13.93 -13.25 21.78
N GLU A 204 -15.02 -14.01 21.88
CA GLU A 204 -15.00 -15.39 22.37
C GLU A 204 -14.71 -16.34 21.19
N TRP A 205 -13.50 -16.92 21.16
CA TRP A 205 -13.06 -17.85 20.12
C TRP A 205 -11.81 -18.64 20.60
N GLU A 206 -11.32 -19.61 19.78
CA GLU A 206 -10.22 -20.49 20.16
C GLU A 206 -8.80 -19.94 19.89
N GLY A 207 -8.68 -18.74 19.28
CA GLY A 207 -7.39 -18.10 18.97
C GLY A 207 -6.91 -17.14 20.05
N GLU A 208 -5.90 -16.32 19.70
CA GLU A 208 -5.35 -15.29 20.59
C GLU A 208 -6.40 -14.24 20.95
N PHE A 209 -6.24 -13.63 22.15
CA PHE A 209 -7.17 -12.61 22.61
C PHE A 209 -7.22 -11.41 21.67
N GLN A 210 -8.40 -11.11 21.17
CA GLN A 210 -8.67 -9.98 20.28
C GLN A 210 -10.04 -9.36 20.58
N TYR A 211 -10.26 -8.16 20.05
CA TYR A 211 -11.54 -7.48 20.09
C TYR A 211 -12.27 -7.64 18.76
N THR A 212 -13.60 -7.56 18.80
CA THR A 212 -14.44 -7.61 17.61
C THR A 212 -15.51 -6.50 17.66
N ASP A 213 -16.01 -6.11 16.49
CA ASP A 213 -17.15 -5.22 16.35
C ASP A 213 -18.47 -5.94 16.69
N PRO A 214 -19.60 -5.23 16.86
CA PRO A 214 -20.90 -5.86 17.19
C PRO A 214 -21.41 -6.87 16.15
N THR A 215 -20.86 -6.85 14.92
CA THR A 215 -21.26 -7.77 13.83
C THR A 215 -20.31 -8.96 13.67
N ASP A 216 -19.27 -9.05 14.48
CA ASP A 216 -18.21 -10.08 14.46
C ASP A 216 -17.48 -10.18 13.10
N LYS A 217 -17.30 -9.04 12.41
CA LYS A 217 -16.64 -8.98 11.11
C LYS A 217 -15.27 -8.32 11.13
N LEU A 218 -15.08 -7.35 12.05
CA LEU A 218 -13.86 -6.58 12.18
C LEU A 218 -13.09 -7.00 13.43
N VAL A 219 -11.79 -6.74 13.42
CA VAL A 219 -10.87 -7.02 14.52
C VAL A 219 -10.17 -5.76 14.99
N MET A 220 -9.90 -5.67 16.29
CA MET A 220 -8.83 -4.85 16.86
C MET A 220 -7.99 -5.71 17.80
N LEU A 221 -6.69 -5.50 17.76
CA LEU A 221 -5.73 -6.17 18.63
C LEU A 221 -5.58 -5.37 19.94
N PRO A 222 -5.07 -5.96 21.04
CA PRO A 222 -4.75 -5.20 22.26
C PRO A 222 -3.89 -3.98 22.01
N THR A 223 -2.88 -4.05 21.12
CA THR A 223 -2.07 -2.91 20.71
C THR A 223 -2.87 -1.82 19.98
N ASP A 224 -3.92 -2.16 19.23
CA ASP A 224 -4.78 -1.18 18.58
C ASP A 224 -5.64 -0.44 19.62
N ILE A 225 -6.23 -1.17 20.56
CA ILE A 225 -7.04 -0.59 21.63
C ILE A 225 -6.19 0.29 22.57
N ALA A 226 -4.93 -0.07 22.80
CA ALA A 226 -3.99 0.76 23.55
C ALA A 226 -3.83 2.17 22.96
N LEU A 227 -4.02 2.36 21.66
CA LEU A 227 -3.94 3.68 21.03
C LEU A 227 -5.06 4.64 21.46
N ILE A 228 -6.21 4.12 21.87
CA ILE A 228 -7.33 4.95 22.37
C ILE A 228 -7.42 4.98 23.89
N GLU A 229 -6.78 4.05 24.58
CA GLU A 229 -6.70 4.03 26.04
C GLU A 229 -5.61 4.95 26.58
N ASP A 230 -4.46 5.04 25.87
CA ASP A 230 -3.38 5.98 26.22
C ASP A 230 -3.71 7.40 25.78
N PRO A 231 -3.72 8.40 26.70
CA PRO A 231 -4.14 9.78 26.38
C PRO A 231 -3.23 10.48 25.37
N GLU A 232 -1.93 10.15 25.32
CA GLU A 232 -1.00 10.78 24.39
C GLU A 232 -1.18 10.20 22.97
N PHE A 233 -1.34 8.89 22.82
CA PHE A 233 -1.65 8.27 21.55
C PHE A 233 -3.01 8.70 21.01
N ARG A 234 -4.03 8.76 21.87
CA ARG A 234 -5.40 9.10 21.49
C ARG A 234 -5.52 10.43 20.77
N LYS A 235 -4.73 11.43 21.15
CA LYS A 235 -4.71 12.74 20.46
C LYS A 235 -4.40 12.62 18.98
N HIS A 236 -3.49 11.71 18.62
CA HIS A 236 -3.11 11.47 17.24
C HIS A 236 -4.17 10.63 16.51
N VAL A 237 -4.77 9.65 17.18
CA VAL A 237 -5.92 8.88 16.63
C VAL A 237 -7.06 9.83 16.24
N GLU A 238 -7.43 10.75 17.13
CA GLU A 238 -8.50 11.73 16.90
C GLU A 238 -8.18 12.68 15.72
N ARG A 239 -6.91 13.13 15.60
CA ARG A 239 -6.45 13.94 14.46
C ARG A 239 -6.56 13.19 13.14
N TYR A 240 -6.09 11.95 13.10
CA TYR A 240 -6.09 11.13 11.88
C TYR A 240 -7.48 10.67 11.47
N ALA A 241 -8.35 10.40 12.43
CA ALA A 241 -9.76 10.11 12.14
C ALA A 241 -10.48 11.32 11.52
N ALA A 242 -10.14 12.54 11.98
CA ALA A 242 -10.76 13.78 11.51
C ALA A 242 -10.23 14.22 10.13
N ASP A 243 -8.95 13.97 9.84
CA ASP A 243 -8.29 14.48 8.62
C ASP A 243 -7.38 13.40 8.01
N GLN A 244 -7.80 12.86 6.87
CA GLN A 244 -7.06 11.84 6.13
C GLN A 244 -5.74 12.36 5.57
N GLN A 245 -5.70 13.63 5.13
CA GLN A 245 -4.47 14.19 4.56
C GLN A 245 -3.38 14.34 5.62
N VAL A 246 -3.76 14.78 6.81
CA VAL A 246 -2.83 14.83 7.96
C VAL A 246 -2.29 13.43 8.28
N PHE A 247 -3.15 12.40 8.24
CA PHE A 247 -2.71 11.02 8.39
C PHE A 247 -1.72 10.61 7.29
N PHE A 248 -2.04 10.90 6.04
CA PHE A 248 -1.22 10.54 4.89
C PHE A 248 0.17 11.17 4.95
N ASP A 249 0.26 12.47 5.24
CA ASP A 249 1.52 13.19 5.32
C ASP A 249 2.41 12.65 6.44
N GLU A 250 1.83 12.44 7.62
CA GLU A 250 2.57 11.95 8.79
C GLU A 250 2.93 10.46 8.67
N PHE A 251 2.05 9.64 8.05
CA PHE A 251 2.36 8.25 7.72
C PHE A 251 3.50 8.15 6.70
N ALA A 252 3.45 8.91 5.60
CA ALA A 252 4.48 8.91 4.57
C ALA A 252 5.84 9.28 5.16
N SER A 253 5.89 10.32 6.01
CA SER A 253 7.10 10.74 6.72
C SER A 253 7.64 9.64 7.63
N ALA A 254 6.79 9.06 8.48
CA ALA A 254 7.19 8.01 9.42
C ALA A 254 7.61 6.71 8.70
N TYR A 255 6.89 6.34 7.62
CA TYR A 255 7.25 5.15 6.84
C TYR A 255 8.53 5.37 6.01
N GLY A 256 8.73 6.57 5.45
CA GLY A 256 9.99 6.94 4.80
C GLY A 256 11.19 6.87 5.77
N LYS A 257 11.02 7.38 7.01
CA LYS A 257 12.00 7.22 8.08
C LYS A 257 12.27 5.74 8.40
N LEU A 258 11.23 4.91 8.47
CA LEU A 258 11.37 3.47 8.67
C LEU A 258 12.21 2.82 7.58
N MET A 259 12.01 3.23 6.33
CA MET A 259 12.73 2.65 5.19
C MET A 259 14.22 2.95 5.18
N VAL A 260 14.70 3.96 5.87
CA VAL A 260 16.15 4.27 5.95
C VAL A 260 16.84 3.71 7.20
N LEU A 261 16.12 3.08 8.10
CA LEU A 261 16.71 2.48 9.30
C LEU A 261 17.69 1.35 8.93
N GLY A 262 18.91 1.44 9.45
CA GLY A 262 20.00 0.49 9.17
C GLY A 262 20.65 0.67 7.79
N CYS A 263 20.24 1.68 7.02
CA CYS A 263 20.89 1.98 5.74
C CYS A 263 22.22 2.72 5.94
N PRO A 264 23.21 2.51 5.06
CA PRO A 264 24.35 3.42 4.97
C PRO A 264 23.83 4.82 4.60
N GLY A 265 24.47 5.89 5.13
CA GLY A 265 24.00 7.27 5.09
C GLY A 265 23.71 7.91 3.71
N GLU A 266 23.89 7.17 2.63
CA GLU A 266 23.55 7.58 1.26
C GLU A 266 22.08 7.28 0.88
N CYS A 267 21.34 6.57 1.72
CA CYS A 267 19.93 6.24 1.51
C CYS A 267 18.95 7.28 2.09
N ASP A 268 19.42 8.39 2.67
CA ASP A 268 18.59 9.41 3.27
C ASP A 268 17.85 10.25 2.19
N PRO A 269 16.51 10.28 2.18
CA PRO A 269 15.73 11.04 1.21
C PRO A 269 15.81 12.57 1.38
N ALA A 270 16.38 13.08 2.48
CA ALA A 270 16.35 14.48 2.84
C ALA A 270 17.12 15.43 1.89
N SER A 271 17.73 14.98 0.79
CA SER A 271 18.63 15.79 -0.03
C SER A 271 18.17 16.12 -1.46
N GLU A 272 17.01 15.69 -1.93
CA GLU A 272 16.53 16.06 -3.29
C GLU A 272 14.99 16.18 -3.33
N GLU A 273 14.47 17.33 -2.92
CA GLU A 273 13.17 17.79 -3.39
C GLU A 273 13.36 18.29 -4.84
N ALA A 274 12.93 17.53 -5.82
CA ALA A 274 12.66 18.08 -7.13
C ALA A 274 11.53 19.09 -6.94
N GLU A 275 11.79 20.37 -7.26
CA GLU A 275 10.75 21.42 -7.24
C GLU A 275 9.68 21.06 -8.27
N SER A 276 8.61 20.37 -7.85
CA SER A 276 7.40 20.17 -8.65
C SER A 276 6.73 21.52 -8.85
N SER A 277 6.30 21.80 -10.08
CA SER A 277 5.56 23.06 -10.33
C SER A 277 4.21 23.02 -9.60
N PRO A 278 3.60 24.17 -9.24
CA PRO A 278 2.27 24.21 -8.66
C PRO A 278 1.21 23.45 -9.51
N LYS A 279 1.36 23.45 -10.84
CA LYS A 279 0.48 22.71 -11.75
C LYS A 279 0.68 21.20 -11.63
N ASP A 280 1.92 20.72 -11.51
CA ASP A 280 2.22 19.28 -11.36
C ASP A 280 1.68 18.76 -10.03
N LEU A 281 1.78 19.57 -8.95
CA LEU A 281 1.20 19.25 -7.64
C LEU A 281 -0.33 19.18 -7.72
N ALA A 282 -0.98 20.16 -8.36
CA ALA A 282 -2.43 20.16 -8.55
C ALA A 282 -2.90 18.96 -9.39
N SER A 283 -2.14 18.58 -10.42
CA SER A 283 -2.45 17.43 -11.27
C SER A 283 -2.31 16.11 -10.51
N ALA A 284 -1.29 15.97 -9.69
CA ALA A 284 -1.11 14.82 -8.81
C ALA A 284 -2.26 14.72 -7.80
N GLU A 285 -2.60 15.81 -7.10
CA GLU A 285 -3.71 15.87 -6.14
C GLU A 285 -5.06 15.57 -6.82
N PHE A 286 -5.25 16.02 -8.08
CA PHE A 286 -6.45 15.70 -8.85
C PHE A 286 -6.58 14.19 -9.10
N ARG A 287 -5.51 13.52 -9.54
CA ARG A 287 -5.50 12.06 -9.75
C ARG A 287 -5.72 11.29 -8.45
N ASP A 288 -5.13 11.75 -7.35
CA ASP A 288 -5.33 11.14 -6.04
C ASP A 288 -6.76 11.34 -5.53
N SER A 289 -7.35 12.51 -5.77
CA SER A 289 -8.75 12.77 -5.47
C SER A 289 -9.71 11.86 -6.24
N ALA A 290 -9.38 11.53 -7.49
CA ALA A 290 -10.13 10.53 -8.28
C ALA A 290 -9.99 9.12 -7.70
N MET A 291 -8.81 8.76 -7.24
CA MET A 291 -8.53 7.49 -6.55
C MET A 291 -9.34 7.32 -5.26
N HIS A 292 -9.64 8.41 -4.56
CA HIS A 292 -10.44 8.41 -3.34
C HIS A 292 -11.92 8.75 -3.56
N GLY A 293 -12.36 8.94 -4.80
CA GLY A 293 -13.74 9.32 -5.12
C GLY A 293 -14.14 10.72 -4.64
N SER A 294 -13.16 11.58 -4.35
CA SER A 294 -13.37 12.91 -3.77
C SER A 294 -13.74 13.95 -4.84
N VAL A 295 -14.93 13.81 -5.45
CA VAL A 295 -15.41 14.67 -6.56
C VAL A 295 -15.40 16.16 -6.19
N GLY A 296 -15.64 16.52 -4.93
CA GLY A 296 -15.58 17.90 -4.45
C GLY A 296 -14.19 18.53 -4.59
N ILE A 297 -13.14 17.76 -4.31
CA ILE A 297 -11.74 18.19 -4.46
C ILE A 297 -11.39 18.26 -5.95
N MET A 298 -11.76 17.23 -6.73
CA MET A 298 -11.55 17.21 -8.18
C MET A 298 -12.13 18.45 -8.86
N LYS A 299 -13.37 18.84 -8.51
CA LYS A 299 -14.02 20.05 -9.05
C LYS A 299 -13.27 21.33 -8.69
N ARG A 300 -12.69 21.41 -7.51
CA ARG A 300 -11.90 22.57 -7.07
C ARG A 300 -10.59 22.70 -7.86
N LEU A 301 -9.95 21.56 -8.16
CA LEU A 301 -8.65 21.52 -8.81
C LEU A 301 -8.71 21.52 -10.34
N ALA A 302 -9.87 21.30 -10.95
CA ALA A 302 -10.02 21.09 -12.39
C ALA A 302 -9.49 22.25 -13.27
N ASP A 303 -9.53 23.49 -12.76
CA ASP A 303 -9.01 24.66 -13.47
C ASP A 303 -7.49 24.86 -13.29
N GLU A 304 -6.90 24.25 -12.25
CA GLU A 304 -5.48 24.40 -11.91
C GLU A 304 -4.65 23.20 -12.37
N ALA A 305 -5.26 22.02 -12.41
CA ALA A 305 -4.64 20.75 -12.78
C ALA A 305 -4.65 20.52 -14.29
N ASP A 306 -3.70 19.72 -14.77
CA ASP A 306 -3.84 19.05 -16.05
C ASP A 306 -4.65 17.76 -15.86
N VAL A 307 -5.95 17.83 -16.07
CA VAL A 307 -6.88 16.70 -15.84
C VAL A 307 -6.61 15.51 -16.76
N HIS A 308 -5.86 15.74 -17.87
CA HIS A 308 -5.44 14.69 -18.81
C HIS A 308 -4.06 14.11 -18.50
N GLU A 309 -3.36 14.67 -17.53
CA GLU A 309 -2.05 14.19 -17.15
C GLU A 309 -2.11 12.73 -16.71
N VAL A 310 -1.16 11.96 -17.19
CA VAL A 310 -0.96 10.58 -16.78
C VAL A 310 0.15 10.50 -15.72
N GLU A 311 0.02 9.58 -14.82
CA GLU A 311 1.07 9.26 -13.88
C GLU A 311 2.28 8.71 -14.66
N ALA A 312 3.42 9.38 -14.54
CA ALA A 312 4.63 9.05 -15.29
C ALA A 312 5.06 7.57 -15.16
N ASN A 313 4.62 6.93 -14.12
CA ASN A 313 5.04 5.63 -13.61
C ASN A 313 4.15 4.47 -14.02
N SER A 314 3.01 4.75 -14.58
CA SER A 314 2.03 3.72 -14.92
C SER A 314 1.22 4.05 -16.17
N GLY A 315 1.39 5.25 -16.71
CA GLY A 315 0.53 5.76 -17.77
C GLY A 315 -0.93 5.95 -17.33
N ARG A 316 -1.23 5.84 -16.02
CA ARG A 316 -2.60 5.90 -15.50
C ARG A 316 -3.05 7.34 -15.32
N ASN A 317 -4.23 7.64 -15.80
CA ASN A 317 -4.91 8.93 -15.56
C ASN A 317 -5.94 8.81 -14.41
N ALA A 318 -6.60 9.91 -14.11
CA ALA A 318 -7.65 9.97 -13.07
C ALA A 318 -8.78 8.95 -13.30
N LEU A 319 -9.14 8.66 -14.58
CA LEU A 319 -10.21 7.72 -14.91
C LEU A 319 -9.84 6.27 -14.57
N HIS A 320 -8.61 5.85 -14.85
CA HIS A 320 -8.10 4.54 -14.43
C HIS A 320 -8.16 4.39 -12.90
N LYS A 321 -7.70 5.42 -12.16
CA LYS A 321 -7.69 5.39 -10.69
C LYS A 321 -9.11 5.30 -10.13
N ALA A 322 -10.05 6.12 -10.62
CA ALA A 322 -11.44 6.08 -10.18
C ALA A 322 -12.13 4.74 -10.50
N ALA A 323 -11.88 4.19 -11.69
CA ALA A 323 -12.46 2.92 -12.13
C ALA A 323 -11.92 1.72 -11.33
N PHE A 324 -10.62 1.71 -11.05
CA PHE A 324 -9.97 0.68 -10.25
C PHE A 324 -10.59 0.57 -8.85
N TRP A 325 -10.89 1.69 -8.21
CA TRP A 325 -11.46 1.73 -6.86
C TRP A 325 -13.00 1.72 -6.84
N GLY A 326 -13.65 1.73 -8.00
CA GLY A 326 -15.10 1.62 -8.10
C GLY A 326 -15.87 2.91 -7.80
N HIS A 327 -15.24 4.06 -7.90
CA HIS A 327 -15.83 5.36 -7.56
C HIS A 327 -16.71 5.90 -8.70
N ILE A 328 -17.97 5.46 -8.74
CA ILE A 328 -18.91 5.77 -9.81
C ILE A 328 -19.12 7.28 -10.05
N ASP A 329 -19.21 8.07 -8.97
CA ASP A 329 -19.43 9.52 -9.09
C ASP A 329 -18.20 10.22 -9.68
N ALA A 330 -16.99 9.78 -9.32
CA ALA A 330 -15.75 10.27 -9.92
C ALA A 330 -15.65 9.87 -11.39
N VAL A 331 -15.97 8.62 -11.74
CA VAL A 331 -16.00 8.15 -13.13
C VAL A 331 -16.96 9.00 -13.95
N ARG A 332 -18.19 9.23 -13.51
CA ARG A 332 -19.16 10.08 -14.21
C ARG A 332 -18.68 11.52 -14.36
N TYR A 333 -18.11 12.11 -13.33
CA TYR A 333 -17.54 13.45 -13.43
C TYR A 333 -16.44 13.52 -14.49
N LEU A 334 -15.56 12.53 -14.54
CA LEU A 334 -14.46 12.45 -15.51
C LEU A 334 -14.96 12.22 -16.95
N THR A 335 -15.99 11.39 -17.14
CA THR A 335 -16.52 11.05 -18.47
C THR A 335 -17.56 12.06 -18.98
N ASP A 336 -18.48 12.52 -18.12
CA ASP A 336 -19.63 13.32 -18.53
C ASP A 336 -19.32 14.82 -18.51
N ASP A 337 -18.59 15.30 -17.49
CA ASP A 337 -18.28 16.73 -17.33
C ASP A 337 -16.94 17.07 -18.01
N LEU A 338 -15.87 16.33 -17.71
CA LEU A 338 -14.51 16.63 -18.19
C LEU A 338 -14.15 15.96 -19.53
N LYS A 339 -14.96 14.99 -20.01
CA LYS A 339 -14.80 14.31 -21.31
C LYS A 339 -13.43 13.65 -21.48
N LEU A 340 -12.90 13.02 -20.44
CA LEU A 340 -11.67 12.24 -20.56
C LEU A 340 -11.85 11.11 -21.57
N ASP A 341 -10.75 10.74 -22.24
CA ASP A 341 -10.73 9.63 -23.18
C ASP A 341 -10.94 8.29 -22.42
N VAL A 342 -12.11 7.68 -22.64
CA VAL A 342 -12.49 6.40 -22.03
C VAL A 342 -11.70 5.20 -22.57
N ASN A 343 -10.99 5.40 -23.70
CA ASN A 343 -10.18 4.40 -24.37
C ASN A 343 -8.67 4.56 -24.08
N ALA A 344 -8.29 5.54 -23.26
CA ALA A 344 -6.92 5.68 -22.84
C ALA A 344 -6.41 4.36 -22.20
N GLN A 345 -5.25 3.93 -22.64
CA GLN A 345 -4.58 2.73 -22.11
C GLN A 345 -3.40 3.15 -21.24
N ASP A 346 -3.24 2.49 -20.11
CA ASP A 346 -2.07 2.61 -19.25
C ASP A 346 -0.87 1.83 -19.83
N ASP A 347 0.27 1.84 -19.14
CA ASP A 347 1.50 1.15 -19.60
C ASP A 347 1.34 -0.38 -19.70
N MET A 348 0.32 -0.94 -19.05
CA MET A 348 -0.06 -2.35 -19.18
C MET A 348 -1.07 -2.58 -20.30
N GLY A 349 -1.45 -1.55 -21.02
CA GLY A 349 -2.50 -1.58 -22.03
C GLY A 349 -3.91 -1.71 -21.44
N ASP A 350 -4.07 -1.62 -20.12
CA ASP A 350 -5.39 -1.63 -19.49
C ASP A 350 -6.10 -0.29 -19.71
N THR A 351 -7.38 -0.33 -20.08
CA THR A 351 -8.29 0.84 -20.01
C THR A 351 -8.96 0.87 -18.64
N ALA A 352 -9.63 1.95 -18.32
CA ALA A 352 -10.45 2.04 -17.11
C ALA A 352 -11.51 0.91 -17.02
N LEU A 353 -12.01 0.45 -18.17
CA LEU A 353 -12.95 -0.69 -18.22
C LEU A 353 -12.27 -2.03 -17.87
N HIS A 354 -11.01 -2.24 -18.23
CA HIS A 354 -10.23 -3.41 -17.77
C HIS A 354 -10.12 -3.44 -16.25
N ASP A 355 -9.88 -2.30 -15.63
CA ASP A 355 -9.81 -2.20 -14.16
C ASP A 355 -11.18 -2.50 -13.52
N ALA A 356 -12.25 -1.84 -13.96
CA ALA A 356 -13.59 -2.10 -13.45
C ALA A 356 -13.99 -3.58 -13.63
N ALA A 357 -13.62 -4.18 -14.74
CA ALA A 357 -13.87 -5.59 -15.04
C ALA A 357 -13.11 -6.53 -14.10
N ARG A 358 -11.81 -6.27 -13.89
CA ARG A 358 -10.94 -7.07 -13.00
C ARG A 358 -11.43 -7.08 -11.56
N PHE A 359 -11.86 -5.93 -11.04
CA PHE A 359 -12.25 -5.78 -9.64
C PHE A 359 -13.74 -5.96 -9.38
N GLY A 360 -14.56 -6.07 -10.42
CA GLY A 360 -15.99 -6.40 -10.27
C GLY A 360 -16.89 -5.19 -10.03
N HIS A 361 -16.45 -3.99 -10.41
CA HIS A 361 -17.20 -2.74 -10.26
C HIS A 361 -18.26 -2.58 -11.35
N THR A 362 -19.38 -3.28 -11.23
CA THR A 362 -20.41 -3.39 -12.27
C THR A 362 -21.02 -2.04 -12.66
N GLU A 363 -21.31 -1.16 -11.70
CA GLU A 363 -21.87 0.18 -12.00
C GLU A 363 -20.89 1.06 -12.74
N VAL A 364 -19.60 1.00 -12.38
CA VAL A 364 -18.52 1.71 -13.09
C VAL A 364 -18.33 1.15 -14.48
N ALA A 365 -18.30 -0.18 -14.62
CA ALA A 365 -18.19 -0.81 -15.93
C ALA A 365 -19.35 -0.41 -16.86
N GLN A 366 -20.60 -0.37 -16.35
CA GLN A 366 -21.75 0.09 -17.11
C GLN A 366 -21.60 1.56 -17.54
N ALA A 367 -21.18 2.44 -16.63
CA ALA A 367 -21.00 3.85 -16.96
C ALA A 367 -19.92 4.06 -18.04
N LEU A 368 -18.83 3.28 -18.01
CA LEU A 368 -17.79 3.33 -19.04
C LEU A 368 -18.30 2.82 -20.41
N VAL A 369 -19.11 1.77 -20.40
CA VAL A 369 -19.79 1.28 -21.64
C VAL A 369 -20.74 2.35 -22.19
N ASP A 370 -21.56 2.98 -21.33
CA ASP A 370 -22.48 4.05 -21.72
C ASP A 370 -21.72 5.28 -22.25
N ALA A 371 -20.51 5.52 -21.76
CA ALA A 371 -19.61 6.56 -22.25
C ALA A 371 -18.90 6.23 -23.57
N GLY A 372 -19.09 5.02 -24.12
CA GLY A 372 -18.62 4.61 -25.45
C GLY A 372 -17.23 3.98 -25.48
N THR A 373 -16.84 3.28 -24.43
CA THR A 373 -15.57 2.52 -24.40
C THR A 373 -15.57 1.43 -25.50
N ASP A 374 -14.46 1.31 -26.22
CA ASP A 374 -14.22 0.24 -27.17
C ASP A 374 -13.95 -1.09 -26.43
N LEU A 375 -14.92 -1.99 -26.48
CA LEU A 375 -14.90 -3.28 -25.78
C LEU A 375 -13.89 -4.28 -26.38
N SER A 376 -13.34 -3.98 -27.56
CA SER A 376 -12.40 -4.84 -28.29
C SER A 376 -10.94 -4.58 -27.94
N LEU A 377 -10.63 -3.48 -27.21
CA LEU A 377 -9.27 -3.17 -26.81
C LEU A 377 -8.67 -4.27 -25.95
N ARG A 378 -7.41 -4.57 -26.23
CA ARG A 378 -6.67 -5.61 -25.52
C ARG A 378 -5.53 -5.00 -24.73
N ASN A 379 -5.35 -5.49 -23.51
CA ASN A 379 -4.18 -5.13 -22.69
C ASN A 379 -2.91 -5.88 -23.16
N ALA A 380 -1.77 -5.59 -22.52
CA ALA A 380 -0.49 -6.22 -22.83
C ALA A 380 -0.47 -7.76 -22.67
N ALA A 381 -1.36 -8.31 -21.84
CA ALA A 381 -1.56 -9.76 -21.70
C ALA A 381 -2.46 -10.34 -22.81
N GLY A 382 -3.02 -9.51 -23.68
CA GLY A 382 -3.87 -9.88 -24.79
C GLY A 382 -5.36 -10.04 -24.42
N HIS A 383 -5.77 -9.68 -23.22
CA HIS A 383 -7.16 -9.81 -22.75
C HIS A 383 -7.97 -8.55 -23.05
N THR A 384 -9.23 -8.74 -23.47
CA THR A 384 -10.26 -7.71 -23.46
C THR A 384 -10.85 -7.55 -22.06
N PRO A 385 -11.58 -6.46 -21.74
CA PRO A 385 -12.26 -6.32 -20.45
C PRO A 385 -13.20 -7.52 -20.13
N ALA A 386 -13.90 -8.07 -21.12
CA ALA A 386 -14.79 -9.21 -20.92
C ALA A 386 -14.02 -10.49 -20.60
N GLU A 387 -12.92 -10.77 -21.31
CA GLU A 387 -12.05 -11.91 -21.03
C GLU A 387 -11.42 -11.80 -19.64
N LEU A 388 -11.05 -10.60 -19.25
CA LEU A 388 -10.49 -10.34 -17.92
C LEU A 388 -11.55 -10.53 -16.81
N ALA A 389 -12.78 -10.03 -17.02
CA ALA A 389 -13.90 -10.28 -16.10
C ALA A 389 -14.18 -11.78 -15.90
N ASP A 390 -14.15 -12.57 -16.97
CA ASP A 390 -14.34 -14.02 -16.91
C ASP A 390 -13.22 -14.70 -16.12
N GLU A 391 -11.98 -14.32 -16.41
CA GLU A 391 -10.79 -14.82 -15.72
C GLU A 391 -10.83 -14.55 -14.20
N TYR A 392 -11.35 -13.41 -13.78
CA TYR A 392 -11.49 -13.01 -12.37
C TYR A 392 -12.86 -13.40 -11.76
N GLY A 393 -13.68 -14.18 -12.48
CA GLY A 393 -14.96 -14.70 -11.99
C GLY A 393 -16.03 -13.61 -11.76
N LYS A 394 -15.98 -12.52 -12.52
CA LYS A 394 -16.92 -11.39 -12.39
C LYS A 394 -18.15 -11.58 -13.31
N GLU A 395 -18.90 -12.65 -13.10
CA GLU A 395 -20.05 -13.03 -13.93
C GLU A 395 -21.03 -11.89 -14.28
N PRO A 396 -21.40 -10.95 -13.36
CA PRO A 396 -22.30 -9.85 -13.72
C PRO A 396 -21.73 -8.97 -14.83
N ILE A 397 -20.42 -8.69 -14.81
CA ILE A 397 -19.75 -7.87 -15.81
C ILE A 397 -19.61 -8.64 -17.13
N VAL A 398 -19.28 -9.94 -17.08
CA VAL A 398 -19.21 -10.79 -18.27
C VAL A 398 -20.54 -10.75 -19.03
N LYS A 399 -21.67 -10.96 -18.34
CA LYS A 399 -23.01 -10.89 -18.93
C LYS A 399 -23.33 -9.54 -19.53
N MET A 400 -22.98 -8.46 -18.81
CA MET A 400 -23.21 -7.08 -19.26
C MET A 400 -22.41 -6.80 -20.55
N LEU A 401 -21.12 -7.11 -20.59
CA LEU A 401 -20.26 -6.82 -21.74
C LEU A 401 -20.62 -7.67 -22.97
N GLN A 402 -21.11 -8.90 -22.79
CA GLN A 402 -21.61 -9.74 -23.87
C GLN A 402 -22.90 -9.21 -24.51
N THR A 403 -23.70 -8.45 -23.77
CA THR A 403 -24.96 -7.85 -24.28
C THR A 403 -24.76 -6.45 -24.86
N ALA A 404 -23.67 -5.80 -24.58
CA ALA A 404 -23.32 -4.47 -25.06
C ALA A 404 -22.50 -4.47 -26.36
N GLY A 405 -21.90 -5.58 -26.77
CA GLY A 405 -21.19 -5.80 -28.03
C GLY A 405 -22.04 -6.58 -29.00
#